data_79637e618450308e40bdfd3e07ceca36
#
_entry.id   79637e618450308e40bdfd3e07ceca36
#
_cell.length_a   1.000
_cell.length_b   1.000
_cell.length_c   1.000
_cell.angle_alpha   90.00
_cell.angle_beta   90.00
_cell.angle_gamma   90.00
#
_symmetry.space_group_name_H-M   'P 1'
#
loop_
_entity.id
_entity.type
_entity.pdbx_description
1 polymer ?
#
loop_
_entity_poly.entity_id
_entity_poly.type
_entity_poly.pdbx_seq_one_letter_code
_entity_poly.pdbx_strand_id
1 'polypeptide(L)'
;MPVGTQATVKGILPRDLINDLDAKIILSNTYHLFLRPGHETIRKLGGLHRFMNWPRAILTDSGGFQVFSLNGLRKISEEGVLFRSHLNGDAHMFTPESTIDVQVALGSDVMMVLDECLEYPASHEAARVSTERTLRWAGAAYRHYRERYSDGLRACFPIVQGSMFADLRVHCAEKLLELDADGYAIGGLSVGEPRVLSLEMAEITAALLPRDRPRYVMGVGMPDELPQYVARGIDMMDCVLPSRNARNGYLFTSTGRVVIKQTRYKEDARPVDESCRCYTCQNFSRAYLRHLFLAGEMTFSTLATLHNLRRYLDIMREIRQAILLGKFPELLRDLSLRVSEDVLG
;
A
#
# COMPACT_ATOMS: atom_id res chain seq x y z
N MET A 1 -1.71 -3.26 4.57
CA MET A 1 -1.88 -2.00 5.35
C MET A 1 -3.03 -1.22 4.75
N PRO A 2 -4.00 -0.71 5.56
CA PRO A 2 -4.98 0.27 5.10
C PRO A 2 -4.30 1.58 4.67
N VAL A 3 -4.78 2.18 3.57
CA VAL A 3 -4.18 3.41 3.03
C VAL A 3 -4.94 4.64 3.50
N GLY A 4 -4.24 5.50 4.25
CA GLY A 4 -4.71 6.76 4.80
C GLY A 4 -4.10 7.97 4.09
N THR A 5 -4.47 8.20 2.83
CA THR A 5 -3.84 9.16 1.90
C THR A 5 -3.60 10.56 2.48
N GLN A 6 -4.57 11.11 3.20
CA GLN A 6 -4.50 12.47 3.77
C GLN A 6 -4.76 12.41 5.28
N ALA A 7 -3.95 11.66 6.01
CA ALA A 7 -4.11 11.40 7.45
C ALA A 7 -5.50 10.80 7.79
N THR A 8 -6.10 10.08 6.86
CA THR A 8 -7.37 9.38 7.09
C THR A 8 -7.54 8.22 6.11
N VAL A 9 -7.94 7.06 6.62
CA VAL A 9 -8.45 5.98 5.78
C VAL A 9 -9.88 6.36 5.39
N LYS A 10 -10.10 6.55 4.08
CA LYS A 10 -11.35 7.16 3.57
C LYS A 10 -12.60 6.45 4.08
N GLY A 11 -13.45 7.21 4.77
CA GLY A 11 -14.73 6.75 5.30
C GLY A 11 -14.65 5.98 6.62
N ILE A 12 -13.48 5.86 7.26
CA ILE A 12 -13.27 5.11 8.50
C ILE A 12 -12.66 6.01 9.56
N LEU A 13 -13.17 5.95 10.77
CA LEU A 13 -12.58 6.65 11.91
C LEU A 13 -11.38 5.86 12.47
N PRO A 14 -10.39 6.53 13.08
CA PRO A 14 -9.26 5.85 13.73
C PRO A 14 -9.70 4.84 14.79
N ARG A 15 -10.76 5.13 15.56
CA ARG A 15 -11.31 4.19 16.55
C ARG A 15 -11.79 2.88 15.92
N ASP A 16 -12.39 2.93 14.71
CA ASP A 16 -12.91 1.75 14.03
C ASP A 16 -11.76 0.90 13.46
N LEU A 17 -10.67 1.57 13.00
CA LEU A 17 -9.44 0.89 12.63
C LEU A 17 -8.80 0.15 13.81
N ILE A 18 -8.95 0.68 15.03
CA ILE A 18 -8.40 0.08 16.26
C ILE A 18 -9.30 -1.02 16.78
N ASN A 19 -10.59 -0.70 17.02
CA ASN A 19 -11.50 -1.53 17.77
C ASN A 19 -12.16 -2.64 16.93
N ASP A 20 -12.60 -2.27 15.71
CA ASP A 20 -13.31 -3.22 14.85
C ASP A 20 -12.37 -3.99 13.92
N LEU A 21 -11.33 -3.32 13.42
CA LEU A 21 -10.43 -3.88 12.42
C LEU A 21 -9.13 -4.40 13.01
N ASP A 22 -8.71 -3.91 14.18
CA ASP A 22 -7.42 -4.20 14.81
C ASP A 22 -6.23 -4.02 13.85
N ALA A 23 -6.28 -2.98 13.02
CA ALA A 23 -5.19 -2.63 12.12
C ALA A 23 -3.96 -2.21 12.93
N LYS A 24 -2.79 -2.80 12.65
CA LYS A 24 -1.55 -2.56 13.42
C LYS A 24 -0.73 -1.42 12.85
N ILE A 25 -0.83 -1.20 11.55
CA ILE A 25 -0.08 -0.21 10.79
C ILE A 25 -0.97 0.32 9.66
N ILE A 26 -0.84 1.60 9.36
CA ILE A 26 -1.47 2.26 8.21
C ILE A 26 -0.41 2.91 7.34
N LEU A 27 -0.74 3.17 6.06
CA LEU A 27 0.07 3.96 5.16
C LEU A 27 -0.51 5.36 5.02
N SER A 28 0.33 6.39 5.02
CA SER A 28 -0.03 7.77 4.66
C SER A 28 0.86 8.29 3.52
N ASN A 29 0.30 9.13 2.64
CA ASN A 29 1.03 9.58 1.45
C ASN A 29 1.73 10.91 1.68
N THR A 30 3.04 10.92 1.60
CA THR A 30 3.91 12.09 1.80
C THR A 30 3.56 13.24 0.87
N TYR A 31 3.39 13.00 -0.43
CA TYR A 31 3.05 14.03 -1.41
C TYR A 31 1.78 14.81 -1.03
N HIS A 32 0.70 14.10 -0.69
CA HIS A 32 -0.56 14.73 -0.35
C HIS A 32 -0.49 15.54 0.94
N LEU A 33 0.21 15.01 1.96
CA LEU A 33 0.39 15.66 3.25
C LEU A 33 1.37 16.83 3.19
N PHE A 34 2.38 16.76 2.32
CA PHE A 34 3.26 17.87 2.03
C PHE A 34 2.50 19.07 1.46
N LEU A 35 1.59 18.84 0.49
CA LEU A 35 0.80 19.89 -0.12
C LEU A 35 -0.31 20.40 0.78
N ARG A 36 -0.96 19.52 1.55
CA ARG A 36 -2.08 19.88 2.43
C ARG A 36 -2.23 18.91 3.59
N PRO A 37 -2.17 19.37 4.85
CA PRO A 37 -2.08 20.78 5.29
C PRO A 37 -0.66 21.36 5.29
N GLY A 38 0.34 20.58 4.84
CA GLY A 38 1.77 20.86 4.92
C GLY A 38 2.43 20.14 6.10
N HIS A 39 3.59 19.52 5.83
CA HIS A 39 4.34 18.74 6.82
C HIS A 39 4.74 19.57 8.06
N GLU A 40 5.06 20.84 7.88
CA GLU A 40 5.39 21.74 8.98
C GLU A 40 4.19 22.00 9.92
N THR A 41 2.98 22.08 9.36
CA THR A 41 1.75 22.18 10.15
C THR A 41 1.55 20.92 10.99
N ILE A 42 1.72 19.75 10.38
CA ILE A 42 1.59 18.45 11.06
C ILE A 42 2.66 18.32 12.15
N ARG A 43 3.91 18.71 11.87
CA ARG A 43 5.01 18.71 12.84
C ARG A 43 4.68 19.56 14.08
N LYS A 44 4.18 20.80 13.88
CA LYS A 44 3.78 21.70 14.97
C LYS A 44 2.63 21.13 15.83
N LEU A 45 1.79 20.29 15.23
CA LEU A 45 0.66 19.63 15.93
C LEU A 45 1.04 18.28 16.54
N GLY A 46 2.33 17.91 16.54
CA GLY A 46 2.85 16.73 17.21
C GLY A 46 2.91 15.46 16.33
N GLY A 47 3.00 15.63 15.00
CA GLY A 47 3.08 14.54 14.03
C GLY A 47 1.74 13.90 13.72
N LEU A 48 1.74 12.97 12.75
CA LEU A 48 0.52 12.31 12.27
C LEU A 48 -0.22 11.54 13.37
N HIS A 49 0.49 10.89 14.27
CA HIS A 49 -0.10 10.14 15.38
C HIS A 49 -1.05 11.00 16.20
N ARG A 50 -0.59 12.18 16.59
CA ARG A 50 -1.40 13.12 17.38
C ARG A 50 -2.45 13.82 16.51
N PHE A 51 -2.06 14.21 15.30
CA PHE A 51 -2.92 14.94 14.37
C PHE A 51 -4.18 14.16 13.99
N MET A 52 -4.06 12.84 13.76
CA MET A 52 -5.19 11.98 13.39
C MET A 52 -5.68 11.07 14.53
N ASN A 53 -5.14 11.20 15.74
CA ASN A 53 -5.44 10.34 16.89
C ASN A 53 -5.25 8.84 16.59
N TRP A 54 -4.09 8.50 16.03
CA TRP A 54 -3.71 7.13 15.68
C TRP A 54 -2.48 6.71 16.50
N PRO A 55 -2.61 5.79 17.49
CA PRO A 55 -1.52 5.44 18.42
C PRO A 55 -0.64 4.26 17.94
N ARG A 56 -0.86 3.75 16.73
CA ARG A 56 -0.14 2.60 16.18
C ARG A 56 0.76 3.04 15.03
N ALA A 57 1.54 2.11 14.47
CA ALA A 57 2.55 2.42 13.45
C ALA A 57 1.98 3.09 12.18
N ILE A 58 2.77 4.00 11.64
CA ILE A 58 2.51 4.71 10.38
C ILE A 58 3.71 4.50 9.46
N LEU A 59 3.46 3.97 8.27
CA LEU A 59 4.39 4.01 7.16
C LEU A 59 4.02 5.19 6.27
N THR A 60 5.00 5.98 5.84
CA THR A 60 4.79 6.97 4.77
C THR A 60 5.56 6.57 3.53
N ASP A 61 4.91 6.72 2.35
CA ASP A 61 5.62 6.60 1.08
C ASP A 61 6.59 7.78 0.85
N SER A 62 7.44 7.68 -0.18
CA SER A 62 8.34 8.77 -0.55
C SER A 62 7.64 9.97 -1.21
N GLY A 63 6.41 9.80 -1.67
CA GLY A 63 5.70 10.75 -2.53
C GLY A 63 6.07 10.63 -4.01
N GLY A 64 7.08 9.83 -4.36
CA GLY A 64 7.60 9.68 -5.73
C GLY A 64 6.52 9.22 -6.71
N PHE A 65 5.81 8.13 -6.42
CA PHE A 65 4.77 7.58 -7.30
C PHE A 65 3.69 8.60 -7.66
N GLN A 66 3.22 9.40 -6.69
CA GLN A 66 2.21 10.43 -6.93
C GLN A 66 2.73 11.54 -7.82
N VAL A 67 3.97 11.97 -7.60
CA VAL A 67 4.64 12.95 -8.47
C VAL A 67 4.86 12.38 -9.86
N PHE A 68 5.25 11.10 -9.98
CA PHE A 68 5.43 10.44 -11.28
C PHE A 68 4.12 10.27 -12.05
N SER A 69 2.97 10.22 -11.40
CA SER A 69 1.67 10.19 -12.06
C SER A 69 1.19 11.55 -12.60
N LEU A 70 1.89 12.66 -12.28
CA LEU A 70 1.56 14.02 -12.74
C LEU A 70 2.11 14.27 -14.15
N ASN A 71 1.51 13.67 -15.16
CA ASN A 71 1.92 13.87 -16.56
C ASN A 71 1.96 15.36 -16.95
N GLY A 72 3.12 15.81 -17.48
CA GLY A 72 3.33 17.18 -17.93
C GLY A 72 3.63 18.21 -16.82
N LEU A 73 3.50 17.86 -15.54
CA LEU A 73 3.74 18.77 -14.41
C LEU A 73 5.02 18.44 -13.63
N ARG A 74 5.87 17.56 -14.14
CA ARG A 74 7.09 17.11 -13.48
C ARG A 74 8.30 17.20 -14.40
N LYS A 75 9.49 17.39 -13.80
CA LYS A 75 10.79 17.24 -14.43
C LYS A 75 11.70 16.45 -13.51
N ILE A 76 12.21 15.31 -14.00
CA ILE A 76 13.13 14.43 -13.28
C ILE A 76 14.56 14.86 -13.63
N SER A 77 15.43 14.92 -12.63
CA SER A 77 16.87 15.19 -12.76
C SER A 77 17.66 14.25 -11.84
N GLU A 78 18.98 14.34 -11.85
CA GLU A 78 19.79 13.59 -10.88
C GLU A 78 19.60 14.09 -9.44
N GLU A 79 19.27 15.35 -9.26
CA GLU A 79 19.06 15.98 -7.94
C GLU A 79 17.71 15.59 -7.31
N GLY A 80 16.74 15.15 -8.13
CA GLY A 80 15.40 14.82 -7.65
C GLY A 80 14.32 15.15 -8.67
N VAL A 81 13.11 15.43 -8.18
CA VAL A 81 11.92 15.68 -9.00
C VAL A 81 11.33 17.06 -8.73
N LEU A 82 11.43 17.94 -9.72
CA LEU A 82 10.71 19.21 -9.74
C LEU A 82 9.26 18.94 -10.21
N PHE A 83 8.27 19.40 -9.47
CA PHE A 83 6.87 19.24 -9.84
C PHE A 83 6.04 20.49 -9.51
N ARG A 84 4.89 20.60 -10.15
CA ARG A 84 3.89 21.63 -9.81
C ARG A 84 2.74 21.04 -9.03
N SER A 85 2.38 21.71 -7.94
CA SER A 85 1.22 21.36 -7.12
C SER A 85 -0.07 21.37 -7.96
N HIS A 86 -0.83 20.30 -7.92
CA HIS A 86 -2.16 20.23 -8.54
C HIS A 86 -3.22 21.08 -7.81
N LEU A 87 -2.89 21.62 -6.64
CA LEU A 87 -3.81 22.43 -5.85
C LEU A 87 -3.77 23.94 -6.23
N ASN A 88 -2.56 24.46 -6.45
CA ASN A 88 -2.32 25.91 -6.63
C ASN A 88 -1.26 26.24 -7.71
N GLY A 89 -0.65 25.22 -8.32
CA GLY A 89 0.35 25.40 -9.38
C GLY A 89 1.76 25.73 -8.89
N ASP A 90 1.99 25.85 -7.59
CA ASP A 90 3.32 26.17 -7.05
C ASP A 90 4.35 25.09 -7.41
N ALA A 91 5.57 25.53 -7.67
CA ALA A 91 6.68 24.64 -7.98
C ALA A 91 7.35 24.15 -6.69
N HIS A 92 7.58 22.85 -6.62
CA HIS A 92 8.25 22.20 -5.49
C HIS A 92 9.32 21.22 -6.00
N MET A 93 10.39 21.06 -5.21
CA MET A 93 11.45 20.10 -5.48
C MET A 93 11.47 19.03 -4.39
N PHE A 94 11.32 17.76 -4.78
CA PHE A 94 11.64 16.64 -3.93
C PHE A 94 13.03 16.13 -4.27
N THR A 95 13.94 16.22 -3.31
CA THR A 95 15.24 15.55 -3.36
C THR A 95 15.20 14.30 -2.47
N PRO A 96 16.14 13.36 -2.62
CA PRO A 96 16.26 12.22 -1.71
C PRO A 96 16.27 12.63 -0.24
N GLU A 97 17.01 13.68 0.11
CA GLU A 97 17.12 14.18 1.48
C GLU A 97 15.84 14.87 1.95
N SER A 98 15.27 15.74 1.12
CA SER A 98 14.08 16.51 1.50
C SER A 98 12.87 15.62 1.74
N THR A 99 12.73 14.49 1.03
CA THR A 99 11.65 13.53 1.26
C THR A 99 11.79 12.80 2.61
N ILE A 100 13.01 12.56 3.07
CA ILE A 100 13.25 12.06 4.44
C ILE A 100 12.87 13.12 5.47
N ASP A 101 13.30 14.38 5.30
CA ASP A 101 12.97 15.47 6.22
C ASP A 101 11.44 15.66 6.35
N VAL A 102 10.71 15.58 5.23
CA VAL A 102 9.24 15.64 5.23
C VAL A 102 8.63 14.50 6.03
N GLN A 103 9.08 13.25 5.82
CA GLN A 103 8.54 12.08 6.53
C GLN A 103 8.87 12.12 8.03
N VAL A 104 10.04 12.62 8.40
CA VAL A 104 10.39 12.88 9.81
C VAL A 104 9.47 13.94 10.42
N ALA A 105 9.21 15.02 9.70
CA ALA A 105 8.28 16.07 10.15
C ALA A 105 6.83 15.55 10.29
N LEU A 106 6.43 14.61 9.44
CA LEU A 106 5.15 13.89 9.56
C LEU A 106 5.11 12.95 10.79
N GLY A 107 6.25 12.54 11.34
CA GLY A 107 6.33 11.61 12.47
C GLY A 107 6.13 10.16 12.05
N SER A 108 6.66 9.76 10.90
CA SER A 108 6.58 8.40 10.38
C SER A 108 7.42 7.42 11.22
N ASP A 109 6.91 6.20 11.44
CA ASP A 109 7.67 5.10 12.03
C ASP A 109 8.47 4.34 10.99
N VAL A 110 7.92 4.21 9.77
CA VAL A 110 8.61 3.60 8.63
C VAL A 110 8.58 4.58 7.46
N MET A 111 9.75 4.97 7.00
CA MET A 111 9.95 5.91 5.90
C MET A 111 10.42 5.18 4.65
N MET A 112 9.98 5.64 3.49
CA MET A 112 10.42 5.13 2.19
C MET A 112 11.38 6.11 1.54
N VAL A 113 12.47 5.62 0.94
CA VAL A 113 13.35 6.48 0.15
C VAL A 113 12.69 6.90 -1.16
N LEU A 114 13.10 8.05 -1.71
CA LEU A 114 12.65 8.47 -3.03
C LEU A 114 13.18 7.51 -4.10
N ASP A 115 12.31 7.05 -4.98
CA ASP A 115 12.60 6.13 -6.09
C ASP A 115 11.97 6.62 -7.38
N GLU A 116 12.41 6.14 -8.51
CA GLU A 116 11.77 6.38 -9.81
C GLU A 116 11.06 5.12 -10.28
N CYS A 117 9.72 5.19 -10.28
CA CYS A 117 8.86 4.11 -10.74
C CYS A 117 8.43 4.34 -12.20
N LEU A 118 8.76 3.42 -13.10
CA LEU A 118 8.34 3.48 -14.51
C LEU A 118 6.99 2.79 -14.72
N GLU A 119 6.20 3.32 -15.65
CA GLU A 119 4.99 2.67 -16.15
C GLU A 119 5.36 1.46 -17.03
N TYR A 120 4.47 0.47 -17.06
CA TYR A 120 4.60 -0.67 -17.97
C TYR A 120 3.86 -0.40 -19.29
N PRO A 121 4.41 -0.79 -20.46
CA PRO A 121 5.74 -1.38 -20.65
C PRO A 121 6.86 -0.33 -20.72
N ALA A 122 8.04 -0.70 -20.23
CA ALA A 122 9.25 0.11 -20.36
C ALA A 122 10.32 -0.65 -21.17
N SER A 123 11.21 0.07 -21.87
CA SER A 123 12.38 -0.56 -22.48
C SER A 123 13.43 -0.91 -21.42
N HIS A 124 14.26 -1.91 -21.69
CA HIS A 124 15.35 -2.31 -20.79
C HIS A 124 16.28 -1.12 -20.48
N GLU A 125 16.63 -0.32 -21.49
CA GLU A 125 17.51 0.84 -21.30
C GLU A 125 16.86 1.92 -20.42
N ALA A 126 15.57 2.22 -20.61
CA ALA A 126 14.85 3.15 -19.74
C ALA A 126 14.80 2.63 -18.29
N ALA A 127 14.54 1.34 -18.12
CA ALA A 127 14.51 0.70 -16.81
C ALA A 127 15.90 0.73 -16.15
N ARG A 128 16.97 0.49 -16.90
CA ARG A 128 18.36 0.59 -16.42
C ARG A 128 18.68 1.98 -15.92
N VAL A 129 18.40 3.02 -16.72
CA VAL A 129 18.66 4.43 -16.34
C VAL A 129 17.89 4.81 -15.07
N SER A 130 16.61 4.43 -14.98
CA SER A 130 15.77 4.68 -13.82
C SER A 130 16.27 3.93 -12.57
N THR A 131 16.70 2.67 -12.72
CA THR A 131 17.26 1.87 -11.63
C THR A 131 18.52 2.50 -11.07
N GLU A 132 19.44 2.91 -11.94
CA GLU A 132 20.69 3.58 -11.52
C GLU A 132 20.43 4.92 -10.80
N ARG A 133 19.43 5.68 -11.24
CA ARG A 133 19.01 6.91 -10.54
C ARG A 133 18.45 6.59 -9.16
N THR A 134 17.56 5.60 -9.07
CA THR A 134 16.99 5.11 -7.80
C THR A 134 18.11 4.71 -6.83
N LEU A 135 19.14 4.01 -7.29
CA LEU A 135 20.28 3.61 -6.46
C LEU A 135 21.07 4.81 -5.91
N ARG A 136 21.32 5.81 -6.76
CA ARG A 136 22.01 7.05 -6.30
C ARG A 136 21.16 7.80 -5.28
N TRP A 137 19.86 7.93 -5.53
CA TRP A 137 18.93 8.57 -4.60
C TRP A 137 18.82 7.81 -3.28
N ALA A 138 18.73 6.48 -3.33
CA ALA A 138 18.71 5.66 -2.12
C ALA A 138 19.98 5.86 -1.27
N GLY A 139 21.15 5.87 -1.90
CA GLY A 139 22.42 6.15 -1.21
C GLY A 139 22.46 7.55 -0.55
N ALA A 140 21.95 8.58 -1.24
CA ALA A 140 21.90 9.95 -0.70
C ALA A 140 20.90 10.05 0.46
N ALA A 141 19.68 9.55 0.28
CA ALA A 141 18.64 9.54 1.32
C ALA A 141 19.09 8.78 2.57
N TYR A 142 19.73 7.62 2.39
CA TYR A 142 20.15 6.77 3.49
C TYR A 142 21.30 7.37 4.29
N ARG A 143 22.28 8.02 3.65
CA ARG A 143 23.33 8.80 4.34
C ARG A 143 22.70 9.91 5.17
N HIS A 144 21.82 10.73 4.58
CA HIS A 144 21.13 11.81 5.26
C HIS A 144 20.30 11.31 6.48
N TYR A 145 19.58 10.20 6.31
CA TYR A 145 18.85 9.54 7.40
C TYR A 145 19.78 9.13 8.52
N ARG A 146 20.86 8.41 8.22
CA ARG A 146 21.82 7.94 9.24
C ARG A 146 22.50 9.07 10.00
N GLU A 147 22.88 10.12 9.30
CA GLU A 147 23.59 11.26 9.91
C GLU A 147 22.68 12.08 10.83
N ARG A 148 21.38 12.19 10.53
CA ARG A 148 20.50 13.14 11.21
C ARG A 148 19.41 12.50 12.06
N TYR A 149 18.94 11.31 11.71
CA TYR A 149 17.69 10.75 12.24
C TYR A 149 17.80 9.30 12.73
N SER A 150 18.99 8.73 12.79
CA SER A 150 19.23 7.36 13.27
C SER A 150 19.15 7.28 14.80
N ASP A 151 17.94 7.53 15.32
CA ASP A 151 17.64 7.49 16.77
C ASP A 151 17.16 6.12 17.26
N GLY A 152 17.07 5.13 16.36
CA GLY A 152 16.57 3.78 16.65
C GLY A 152 15.04 3.71 16.84
N LEU A 153 14.32 4.83 16.65
CA LEU A 153 12.86 4.89 16.80
C LEU A 153 12.13 4.76 15.47
N ARG A 154 12.84 4.94 14.36
CA ARG A 154 12.31 4.94 13.00
C ARG A 154 13.06 3.94 12.14
N ALA A 155 12.36 3.41 11.15
CA ALA A 155 12.94 2.58 10.11
C ALA A 155 12.94 3.33 8.76
N CYS A 156 13.96 3.07 7.92
CA CYS A 156 14.05 3.62 6.58
C CYS A 156 14.26 2.48 5.57
N PHE A 157 13.33 2.34 4.61
CA PHE A 157 13.34 1.25 3.64
C PHE A 157 13.72 1.76 2.25
N PRO A 158 14.82 1.29 1.66
CA PRO A 158 15.10 1.47 0.24
C PRO A 158 14.16 0.62 -0.61
N ILE A 159 13.96 1.03 -1.88
CA ILE A 159 13.01 0.42 -2.80
C ILE A 159 13.77 -0.21 -3.97
N VAL A 160 13.64 -1.53 -4.12
CA VAL A 160 14.17 -2.25 -5.28
C VAL A 160 13.32 -1.95 -6.50
N GLN A 161 13.93 -1.36 -7.51
CA GLN A 161 13.36 -1.10 -8.84
C GLN A 161 13.99 -2.03 -9.89
N GLY A 162 13.66 -1.87 -11.17
CA GLY A 162 14.15 -2.71 -12.27
C GLY A 162 13.07 -3.08 -13.28
N SER A 163 11.86 -2.48 -13.14
CA SER A 163 10.71 -2.78 -14.00
C SER A 163 10.46 -4.31 -14.06
N MET A 164 10.24 -4.86 -15.26
CA MET A 164 10.02 -6.30 -15.47
C MET A 164 11.27 -7.03 -15.98
N PHE A 165 12.45 -6.56 -15.57
CA PHE A 165 13.74 -7.14 -15.97
C PHE A 165 14.46 -7.73 -14.75
N ALA A 166 14.59 -9.07 -14.75
CA ALA A 166 15.17 -9.83 -13.64
C ALA A 166 16.62 -9.39 -13.33
N ASP A 167 17.44 -9.18 -14.36
CA ASP A 167 18.83 -8.73 -14.25
C ASP A 167 18.94 -7.37 -13.53
N LEU A 168 18.05 -6.42 -13.87
CA LEU A 168 18.03 -5.10 -13.23
C LEU A 168 17.55 -5.18 -11.79
N ARG A 169 16.58 -6.05 -11.48
CA ARG A 169 16.13 -6.25 -10.10
C ARG A 169 17.20 -6.90 -9.23
N VAL A 170 17.92 -7.87 -9.76
CA VAL A 170 19.07 -8.49 -9.09
C VAL A 170 20.12 -7.44 -8.79
N HIS A 171 20.55 -6.69 -9.80
CA HIS A 171 21.53 -5.61 -9.66
C HIS A 171 21.09 -4.57 -8.62
N CYS A 172 19.83 -4.12 -8.70
CA CYS A 172 19.29 -3.13 -7.75
C CYS A 172 19.29 -3.67 -6.32
N ALA A 173 18.81 -4.90 -6.12
CA ALA A 173 18.77 -5.52 -4.79
C ALA A 173 20.17 -5.66 -4.18
N GLU A 174 21.14 -6.20 -4.94
CA GLU A 174 22.52 -6.36 -4.48
C GLU A 174 23.13 -5.04 -4.03
N LYS A 175 22.91 -3.95 -4.79
CA LYS A 175 23.40 -2.63 -4.43
C LYS A 175 22.72 -2.03 -3.20
N LEU A 176 21.41 -2.24 -3.05
CA LEU A 176 20.68 -1.74 -1.88
C LEU A 176 21.03 -2.52 -0.60
N LEU A 177 21.43 -3.78 -0.70
CA LEU A 177 21.89 -4.57 0.45
C LEU A 177 23.16 -3.98 1.09
N GLU A 178 23.98 -3.27 0.35
CA GLU A 178 25.16 -2.57 0.88
C GLU A 178 24.78 -1.49 1.91
N LEU A 179 23.52 -1.02 1.91
CA LEU A 179 23.02 -0.02 2.88
C LEU A 179 22.74 -0.60 4.26
N ASP A 180 22.63 -1.92 4.42
CA ASP A 180 22.24 -2.61 5.68
C ASP A 180 21.00 -1.95 6.29
N ALA A 181 19.90 -1.94 5.54
CA ALA A 181 18.68 -1.23 5.89
C ALA A 181 17.81 -2.00 6.90
N ASP A 182 16.93 -1.26 7.60
CA ASP A 182 15.99 -1.83 8.57
C ASP A 182 14.96 -2.77 7.94
N GLY A 183 14.72 -2.64 6.64
CA GLY A 183 13.84 -3.44 5.81
C GLY A 183 13.95 -2.99 4.36
N TYR A 184 13.29 -3.69 3.45
CA TYR A 184 13.40 -3.44 2.02
C TYR A 184 12.03 -3.48 1.36
N ALA A 185 11.80 -2.56 0.41
CA ALA A 185 10.60 -2.58 -0.40
C ALA A 185 10.87 -3.03 -1.84
N ILE A 186 9.85 -3.56 -2.46
CA ILE A 186 9.82 -3.97 -3.87
C ILE A 186 8.83 -3.05 -4.58
N GLY A 187 9.34 -2.14 -5.38
CA GLY A 187 8.55 -1.21 -6.16
C GLY A 187 8.43 -1.61 -7.63
N GLY A 188 7.77 -0.76 -8.42
CA GLY A 188 7.61 -0.96 -9.86
C GLY A 188 6.76 -2.18 -10.23
N LEU A 189 5.85 -2.59 -9.34
CA LEU A 189 4.84 -3.61 -9.57
C LEU A 189 3.44 -2.99 -9.49
N SER A 190 2.44 -3.65 -10.08
CA SER A 190 1.05 -3.12 -10.18
C SER A 190 0.96 -1.79 -10.94
N VAL A 191 1.80 -1.64 -11.96
CA VAL A 191 1.90 -0.46 -12.85
C VAL A 191 1.38 -0.72 -14.26
N GLY A 192 0.59 -1.80 -14.44
CA GLY A 192 -0.06 -2.17 -15.70
C GLY A 192 0.40 -3.50 -16.31
N GLU A 193 1.37 -4.17 -15.70
CA GLU A 193 1.88 -5.46 -16.13
C GLU A 193 0.88 -6.61 -15.86
N PRO A 194 1.00 -7.75 -16.59
CA PRO A 194 0.26 -8.97 -16.27
C PRO A 194 0.61 -9.49 -14.87
N ARG A 195 -0.41 -9.96 -14.13
CA ARG A 195 -0.28 -10.48 -12.76
C ARG A 195 0.84 -11.52 -12.59
N VAL A 196 0.95 -12.44 -13.55
CA VAL A 196 1.97 -13.51 -13.51
C VAL A 196 3.37 -12.91 -13.48
N LEU A 197 3.61 -11.88 -14.28
CA LEU A 197 4.89 -11.20 -14.36
C LEU A 197 5.21 -10.42 -13.07
N SER A 198 4.20 -9.78 -12.49
CA SER A 198 4.32 -9.11 -11.18
C SER A 198 4.74 -10.09 -10.07
N LEU A 199 4.10 -11.27 -10.02
CA LEU A 199 4.43 -12.32 -9.05
C LEU A 199 5.83 -12.90 -9.27
N GLU A 200 6.24 -13.09 -10.53
CA GLU A 200 7.58 -13.57 -10.89
C GLU A 200 8.66 -12.57 -10.44
N MET A 201 8.48 -11.29 -10.73
CA MET A 201 9.42 -10.26 -10.33
C MET A 201 9.49 -10.09 -8.79
N ALA A 202 8.37 -10.25 -8.11
CA ALA A 202 8.34 -10.25 -6.64
C ALA A 202 9.12 -11.44 -6.07
N GLU A 203 8.99 -12.65 -6.66
CA GLU A 203 9.68 -13.87 -6.24
C GLU A 203 11.20 -13.74 -6.40
N ILE A 204 11.65 -13.33 -7.58
CA ILE A 204 13.07 -13.10 -7.89
C ILE A 204 13.66 -12.10 -6.90
N THR A 205 12.98 -10.99 -6.68
CA THR A 205 13.48 -9.93 -5.79
C THR A 205 13.48 -10.38 -4.32
N ALA A 206 12.40 -10.97 -3.84
CA ALA A 206 12.29 -11.41 -2.45
C ALA A 206 13.32 -12.48 -2.07
N ALA A 207 13.71 -13.33 -3.03
CA ALA A 207 14.73 -14.36 -2.79
C ALA A 207 16.12 -13.78 -2.46
N LEU A 208 16.40 -12.56 -2.89
CA LEU A 208 17.67 -11.85 -2.64
C LEU A 208 17.68 -11.11 -1.32
N LEU A 209 16.50 -10.71 -0.82
CA LEU A 209 16.38 -9.88 0.37
C LEU A 209 16.56 -10.70 1.66
N PRO A 210 17.16 -10.13 2.73
CA PRO A 210 17.38 -10.81 4.01
C PRO A 210 16.08 -11.35 4.60
N ARG A 211 16.12 -12.56 5.18
CA ARG A 211 14.96 -13.20 5.78
C ARG A 211 14.59 -12.66 7.16
N ASP A 212 15.53 -12.03 7.80
CA ASP A 212 15.42 -11.40 9.12
C ASP A 212 15.05 -9.91 9.07
N ARG A 213 14.80 -9.38 7.87
CA ARG A 213 14.35 -8.01 7.62
C ARG A 213 12.98 -7.99 6.94
N PRO A 214 12.10 -7.04 7.28
CA PRO A 214 10.81 -6.89 6.60
C PRO A 214 10.96 -6.69 5.09
N ARG A 215 10.14 -7.41 4.31
CA ARG A 215 10.04 -7.33 2.85
C ARG A 215 8.66 -6.82 2.48
N TYR A 216 8.64 -5.66 1.88
CA TYR A 216 7.42 -4.94 1.58
C TYR A 216 7.19 -4.83 0.07
N VAL A 217 6.10 -5.39 -0.46
CA VAL A 217 5.66 -5.13 -1.84
C VAL A 217 4.64 -4.01 -1.85
N MET A 218 4.92 -2.96 -2.64
CA MET A 218 4.15 -1.73 -2.67
C MET A 218 2.96 -1.83 -3.63
N GLY A 219 1.79 -1.32 -3.19
CA GLY A 219 0.63 -1.08 -4.05
C GLY A 219 -0.15 -2.32 -4.51
N VAL A 220 0.10 -3.48 -3.93
CA VAL A 220 -0.57 -4.74 -4.26
C VAL A 220 -1.51 -5.19 -3.13
N GLY A 221 -2.52 -5.93 -3.33
CA GLY A 221 -3.08 -6.64 -4.46
C GLY A 221 -4.56 -6.93 -4.22
N MET A 222 -5.13 -7.79 -5.07
CA MET A 222 -6.47 -8.35 -4.83
C MET A 222 -6.44 -9.36 -3.66
N PRO A 223 -7.58 -9.66 -3.01
CA PRO A 223 -7.63 -10.60 -1.88
C PRO A 223 -6.99 -11.96 -2.14
N ASP A 224 -7.14 -12.47 -3.35
CA ASP A 224 -6.60 -13.75 -3.82
C ASP A 224 -5.09 -13.69 -4.16
N GLU A 225 -4.52 -12.50 -4.30
CA GLU A 225 -3.09 -12.30 -4.52
C GLU A 225 -2.28 -12.27 -3.22
N LEU A 226 -2.89 -11.84 -2.10
CA LEU A 226 -2.17 -11.71 -0.83
C LEU A 226 -1.45 -13.01 -0.41
N PRO A 227 -2.09 -14.19 -0.45
CA PRO A 227 -1.41 -15.44 -0.13
C PRO A 227 -0.27 -15.78 -1.11
N GLN A 228 -0.40 -15.38 -2.38
CA GLN A 228 0.62 -15.61 -3.40
C GLN A 228 1.89 -14.81 -3.14
N TYR A 229 1.74 -13.55 -2.72
CA TYR A 229 2.89 -12.72 -2.32
C TYR A 229 3.55 -13.27 -1.05
N VAL A 230 2.76 -13.66 -0.04
CA VAL A 230 3.30 -14.25 1.20
C VAL A 230 4.05 -15.56 0.92
N ALA A 231 3.54 -16.40 0.02
CA ALA A 231 4.23 -17.64 -0.41
C ALA A 231 5.62 -17.38 -1.02
N ARG A 232 5.83 -16.17 -1.56
CA ARG A 232 7.12 -15.70 -2.11
C ARG A 232 8.00 -14.98 -1.10
N GLY A 233 7.63 -15.02 0.18
CA GLY A 233 8.42 -14.45 1.26
C GLY A 233 8.17 -12.96 1.53
N ILE A 234 7.00 -12.44 1.13
CA ILE A 234 6.60 -11.06 1.40
C ILE A 234 5.91 -10.96 2.77
N ASP A 235 6.32 -9.98 3.56
CA ASP A 235 5.84 -9.73 4.91
C ASP A 235 4.79 -8.61 4.98
N MET A 236 4.94 -7.59 4.12
CA MET A 236 4.13 -6.37 4.17
C MET A 236 3.59 -6.02 2.78
N MET A 237 2.35 -5.54 2.77
CA MET A 237 1.67 -5.07 1.56
C MET A 237 0.72 -3.92 1.91
N ASP A 238 0.54 -2.97 1.01
CA ASP A 238 -0.52 -1.97 1.08
C ASP A 238 -1.39 -2.04 -0.17
N CYS A 239 -2.64 -1.66 -0.04
CA CYS A 239 -3.53 -1.58 -1.18
C CYS A 239 -4.66 -0.57 -0.98
N VAL A 240 -4.94 0.23 -2.00
CA VAL A 240 -6.08 1.16 -2.01
C VAL A 240 -7.41 0.48 -2.36
N LEU A 241 -7.36 -0.73 -2.94
CA LEU A 241 -8.53 -1.44 -3.46
C LEU A 241 -9.62 -1.67 -2.41
N PRO A 242 -9.34 -2.05 -1.15
CA PRO A 242 -10.39 -2.26 -0.18
C PRO A 242 -11.32 -1.05 -0.04
N SER A 243 -10.74 0.13 0.17
CA SER A 243 -11.49 1.36 0.35
C SER A 243 -11.99 1.98 -0.97
N ARG A 244 -11.24 1.83 -2.08
CA ARG A 244 -11.66 2.31 -3.40
C ARG A 244 -12.85 1.51 -3.92
N ASN A 245 -12.75 0.19 -3.92
CA ASN A 245 -13.80 -0.70 -4.41
C ASN A 245 -15.06 -0.60 -3.56
N ALA A 246 -14.93 -0.50 -2.23
CA ALA A 246 -16.06 -0.30 -1.34
C ALA A 246 -16.91 0.90 -1.76
N ARG A 247 -16.30 2.08 -1.95
CA ARG A 247 -17.01 3.29 -2.36
C ARG A 247 -17.65 3.21 -3.76
N ASN A 248 -17.16 2.29 -4.60
CA ASN A 248 -17.71 2.01 -5.92
C ASN A 248 -18.75 0.86 -5.92
N GLY A 249 -19.13 0.37 -4.73
CA GLY A 249 -20.15 -0.67 -4.59
C GLY A 249 -19.65 -2.10 -4.84
N TYR A 250 -18.32 -2.33 -4.79
CA TYR A 250 -17.70 -3.65 -4.90
C TYR A 250 -17.25 -4.13 -3.53
N LEU A 251 -17.84 -5.21 -3.04
CA LEU A 251 -17.59 -5.76 -1.72
C LEU A 251 -16.98 -7.17 -1.85
N PHE A 252 -15.87 -7.40 -1.16
CA PHE A 252 -15.15 -8.67 -1.18
C PHE A 252 -15.73 -9.62 -0.13
N THR A 253 -16.00 -10.86 -0.49
CA THR A 253 -16.54 -11.86 0.42
C THR A 253 -15.67 -13.12 0.45
N SER A 254 -15.97 -14.03 1.35
CA SER A 254 -15.32 -15.35 1.43
C SER A 254 -15.61 -16.23 0.21
N THR A 255 -16.70 -15.93 -0.52
CA THR A 255 -17.18 -16.70 -1.67
C THR A 255 -17.15 -15.89 -2.97
N GLY A 256 -16.30 -14.88 -3.07
CA GLY A 256 -16.17 -14.06 -4.28
C GLY A 256 -16.51 -12.57 -4.07
N ARG A 257 -17.25 -11.97 -5.00
CA ARG A 257 -17.47 -10.52 -5.03
C ARG A 257 -18.96 -10.17 -5.11
N VAL A 258 -19.42 -9.25 -4.27
CA VAL A 258 -20.75 -8.64 -4.31
C VAL A 258 -20.69 -7.28 -4.99
N VAL A 259 -21.41 -7.12 -6.10
CA VAL A 259 -21.64 -5.82 -6.77
C VAL A 259 -22.98 -5.28 -6.30
N ILE A 260 -22.97 -4.47 -5.24
CA ILE A 260 -24.16 -4.13 -4.44
C ILE A 260 -25.28 -3.45 -5.23
N LYS A 261 -24.98 -2.74 -6.33
CA LYS A 261 -25.97 -2.05 -7.15
C LYS A 261 -26.90 -2.98 -7.94
N GLN A 262 -26.57 -4.28 -8.07
CA GLN A 262 -27.34 -5.24 -8.84
C GLN A 262 -28.75 -5.42 -8.25
N THR A 263 -29.74 -5.59 -9.13
CA THR A 263 -31.16 -5.68 -8.77
C THR A 263 -31.45 -6.89 -7.87
N ARG A 264 -30.71 -7.99 -8.02
CA ARG A 264 -30.87 -9.20 -7.18
C ARG A 264 -30.73 -8.96 -5.67
N TYR A 265 -30.11 -7.84 -5.27
CA TYR A 265 -29.94 -7.49 -3.86
C TYR A 265 -31.03 -6.54 -3.32
N LYS A 266 -32.07 -6.22 -4.12
CA LYS A 266 -33.13 -5.27 -3.73
C LYS A 266 -33.87 -5.73 -2.47
N GLU A 267 -34.10 -7.01 -2.33
CA GLU A 267 -34.87 -7.64 -1.23
C GLU A 267 -34.01 -8.69 -0.46
N ASP A 268 -32.66 -8.66 -0.66
CA ASP A 268 -31.76 -9.62 -0.03
C ASP A 268 -31.50 -9.22 1.44
N ALA A 269 -32.13 -9.92 2.38
CA ALA A 269 -32.00 -9.69 3.81
C ALA A 269 -30.70 -10.23 4.41
N ARG A 270 -29.89 -10.98 3.63
CA ARG A 270 -28.61 -11.55 4.10
C ARG A 270 -27.55 -10.47 4.28
N PRO A 271 -26.55 -10.68 5.16
CA PRO A 271 -25.37 -9.80 5.25
C PRO A 271 -24.54 -9.86 3.95
N VAL A 272 -23.56 -8.97 3.83
CA VAL A 272 -22.61 -8.99 2.70
C VAL A 272 -21.92 -10.36 2.61
N ASP A 273 -21.44 -10.87 3.73
CA ASP A 273 -20.79 -12.17 3.87
C ASP A 273 -21.23 -12.82 5.18
N GLU A 274 -21.83 -14.01 5.09
CA GLU A 274 -22.39 -14.74 6.24
C GLU A 274 -21.32 -15.22 7.23
N SER A 275 -20.09 -15.42 6.75
CA SER A 275 -18.94 -15.80 7.58
C SER A 275 -18.26 -14.61 8.27
N CYS A 276 -18.51 -13.38 7.79
CA CYS A 276 -17.85 -12.18 8.26
C CYS A 276 -18.42 -11.66 9.59
N ARG A 277 -17.55 -11.30 10.52
CA ARG A 277 -17.92 -10.77 11.86
C ARG A 277 -17.73 -9.26 12.00
N CYS A 278 -17.60 -8.51 10.89
CA CYS A 278 -17.50 -7.06 10.98
C CYS A 278 -18.85 -6.43 11.37
N TYR A 279 -18.80 -5.22 11.90
CA TYR A 279 -20.00 -4.47 12.29
C TYR A 279 -21.04 -4.38 11.16
N THR A 280 -20.60 -4.19 9.92
CA THR A 280 -21.50 -4.13 8.76
C THR A 280 -22.28 -5.42 8.56
N CYS A 281 -21.61 -6.58 8.55
CA CYS A 281 -22.27 -7.86 8.33
C CYS A 281 -23.15 -8.31 9.49
N GLN A 282 -22.83 -7.89 10.72
CA GLN A 282 -23.63 -8.23 11.89
C GLN A 282 -24.93 -7.42 12.01
N ASN A 283 -25.01 -6.25 11.38
CA ASN A 283 -26.09 -5.31 11.62
C ASN A 283 -26.90 -4.93 10.39
N PHE A 284 -26.37 -5.14 9.15
CA PHE A 284 -27.01 -4.62 7.95
C PHE A 284 -27.10 -5.66 6.84
N SER A 285 -28.26 -5.63 6.13
CA SER A 285 -28.52 -6.48 4.98
C SER A 285 -27.94 -5.89 3.68
N ARG A 286 -27.79 -6.75 2.68
CA ARG A 286 -27.44 -6.33 1.30
C ARG A 286 -28.50 -5.37 0.74
N ALA A 287 -29.78 -5.59 1.04
CA ALA A 287 -30.87 -4.71 0.62
C ALA A 287 -30.70 -3.29 1.17
N TYR A 288 -30.38 -3.13 2.46
CA TYR A 288 -30.13 -1.84 3.06
C TYR A 288 -28.90 -1.16 2.49
N LEU A 289 -27.78 -1.88 2.37
CA LEU A 289 -26.55 -1.35 1.77
C LEU A 289 -26.77 -0.92 0.31
N ARG A 290 -27.53 -1.69 -0.46
CA ARG A 290 -27.92 -1.30 -1.82
C ARG A 290 -28.73 -0.01 -1.84
N HIS A 291 -29.69 0.13 -0.93
CA HIS A 291 -30.47 1.36 -0.78
C HIS A 291 -29.56 2.56 -0.52
N LEU A 292 -28.66 2.47 0.47
CA LEU A 292 -27.72 3.54 0.80
C LEU A 292 -26.78 3.90 -0.38
N PHE A 293 -26.31 2.89 -1.10
CA PHE A 293 -25.48 3.09 -2.28
C PHE A 293 -26.20 3.89 -3.38
N LEU A 294 -27.45 3.48 -3.70
CA LEU A 294 -28.23 4.14 -4.73
C LEU A 294 -28.72 5.52 -4.33
N ALA A 295 -28.93 5.76 -3.05
CA ALA A 295 -29.28 7.05 -2.49
C ALA A 295 -28.06 8.01 -2.38
N GLY A 296 -26.83 7.53 -2.60
CA GLY A 296 -25.61 8.33 -2.47
C GLY A 296 -25.24 8.67 -1.04
N GLU A 297 -25.73 7.91 -0.06
CA GLU A 297 -25.49 8.16 1.36
C GLU A 297 -24.05 7.85 1.77
N MET A 298 -23.41 8.79 2.49
CA MET A 298 -22.03 8.61 2.96
C MET A 298 -21.87 7.41 3.89
N THR A 299 -22.91 7.05 4.64
CA THR A 299 -22.95 5.87 5.51
C THR A 299 -22.64 4.58 4.75
N PHE A 300 -23.07 4.47 3.48
CA PHE A 300 -22.66 3.35 2.63
C PHE A 300 -21.15 3.21 2.54
N SER A 301 -20.47 4.31 2.23
CA SER A 301 -19.00 4.29 2.07
C SER A 301 -18.28 3.84 3.33
N THR A 302 -18.78 4.25 4.51
CA THR A 302 -18.24 3.81 5.80
C THR A 302 -18.45 2.32 6.02
N LEU A 303 -19.68 1.83 5.91
CA LEU A 303 -20.03 0.43 6.15
C LEU A 303 -19.32 -0.51 5.15
N ALA A 304 -19.31 -0.13 3.87
CA ALA A 304 -18.66 -0.89 2.81
C ALA A 304 -17.13 -0.95 2.99
N THR A 305 -16.51 0.17 3.37
CA THR A 305 -15.05 0.23 3.58
C THR A 305 -14.65 -0.59 4.81
N LEU A 306 -15.41 -0.50 5.90
CA LEU A 306 -15.19 -1.30 7.10
C LEU A 306 -15.23 -2.80 6.78
N HIS A 307 -16.23 -3.24 6.00
CA HIS A 307 -16.34 -4.64 5.57
C HIS A 307 -15.14 -5.08 4.71
N ASN A 308 -14.80 -4.32 3.68
CA ASN A 308 -13.69 -4.69 2.79
C ASN A 308 -12.34 -4.71 3.51
N LEU A 309 -12.06 -3.73 4.37
CA LEU A 309 -10.84 -3.73 5.18
C LEU A 309 -10.80 -4.91 6.15
N ARG A 310 -11.95 -5.26 6.77
CA ARG A 310 -12.05 -6.45 7.62
C ARG A 310 -11.66 -7.70 6.85
N ARG A 311 -12.18 -7.89 5.63
CA ARG A 311 -11.86 -9.06 4.80
C ARG A 311 -10.36 -9.15 4.50
N TYR A 312 -9.72 -8.04 4.13
CA TYR A 312 -8.26 -8.01 3.88
C TYR A 312 -7.44 -8.35 5.13
N LEU A 313 -7.79 -7.77 6.25
CA LEU A 313 -7.09 -8.02 7.50
C LEU A 313 -7.32 -9.44 8.03
N ASP A 314 -8.52 -10.00 7.82
CA ASP A 314 -8.80 -11.40 8.20
C ASP A 314 -8.00 -12.38 7.35
N ILE A 315 -7.87 -12.16 6.03
CA ILE A 315 -6.99 -12.97 5.16
C ILE A 315 -5.54 -12.96 5.71
N MET A 316 -5.02 -11.80 6.08
CA MET A 316 -3.66 -11.73 6.63
C MET A 316 -3.54 -12.41 7.99
N ARG A 317 -4.58 -12.39 8.83
CA ARG A 317 -4.62 -13.14 10.10
C ARG A 317 -4.67 -14.65 9.85
N GLU A 318 -5.51 -15.10 8.92
CA GLU A 318 -5.61 -16.50 8.50
C GLU A 318 -4.26 -17.02 8.00
N ILE A 319 -3.58 -16.25 7.12
CA ILE A 319 -2.25 -16.57 6.59
C ILE A 319 -1.23 -16.66 7.74
N ARG A 320 -1.18 -15.64 8.61
CA ARG A 320 -0.26 -15.65 9.75
C ARG A 320 -0.47 -16.85 10.66
N GLN A 321 -1.72 -17.16 10.97
CA GLN A 321 -2.07 -18.32 11.81
C GLN A 321 -1.67 -19.63 11.13
N ALA A 322 -1.92 -19.78 9.84
CA ALA A 322 -1.54 -20.96 9.08
C ALA A 322 -0.01 -21.14 9.04
N ILE A 323 0.78 -20.07 8.92
CA ILE A 323 2.25 -20.12 9.01
C ILE A 323 2.70 -20.61 10.39
N LEU A 324 2.14 -20.04 11.47
CA LEU A 324 2.49 -20.43 12.84
C LEU A 324 2.18 -21.90 13.14
N LEU A 325 1.14 -22.45 12.50
CA LEU A 325 0.72 -23.86 12.63
C LEU A 325 1.39 -24.81 11.62
N GLY A 326 2.26 -24.32 10.73
CA GLY A 326 2.86 -25.11 9.64
C GLY A 326 1.87 -25.57 8.55
N LYS A 327 0.68 -24.93 8.46
CA LYS A 327 -0.41 -25.29 7.53
C LYS A 327 -0.59 -24.32 6.35
N PHE A 328 0.36 -23.41 6.16
CA PHE A 328 0.22 -22.42 5.09
C PHE A 328 0.17 -23.02 3.67
N PRO A 329 0.94 -24.09 3.32
CA PRO A 329 0.82 -24.72 2.00
C PRO A 329 -0.60 -25.28 1.71
N GLU A 330 -1.30 -25.76 2.74
CA GLU A 330 -2.69 -26.25 2.62
C GLU A 330 -3.64 -25.09 2.36
N LEU A 331 -3.54 -24.03 3.17
CA LEU A 331 -4.35 -22.81 2.99
C LEU A 331 -4.14 -22.20 1.59
N LEU A 332 -2.91 -22.15 1.10
CA LEU A 332 -2.59 -21.61 -0.21
C LEU A 332 -3.29 -22.39 -1.33
N ARG A 333 -3.31 -23.73 -1.25
CA ARG A 333 -4.02 -24.59 -2.21
C ARG A 333 -5.53 -24.34 -2.18
N ASP A 334 -6.14 -24.29 -0.98
CA ASP A 334 -7.58 -24.06 -0.81
C ASP A 334 -8.01 -22.71 -1.37
N LEU A 335 -7.22 -21.65 -1.14
CA LEU A 335 -7.51 -20.32 -1.68
C LEU A 335 -7.35 -20.26 -3.20
N SER A 336 -6.38 -20.99 -3.77
CA SER A 336 -6.20 -21.07 -5.22
C SER A 336 -7.33 -21.79 -5.93
N LEU A 337 -7.92 -22.82 -5.32
CA LEU A 337 -9.07 -23.55 -5.87
C LEU A 337 -10.33 -22.68 -5.91
N ARG A 338 -10.58 -21.87 -4.88
CA ARG A 338 -11.74 -20.96 -4.83
C ARG A 338 -11.71 -19.88 -5.93
N VAL A 339 -10.52 -19.43 -6.31
CA VAL A 339 -10.36 -18.43 -7.39
C VAL A 339 -10.69 -19.02 -8.77
N SER A 340 -10.36 -20.29 -9.01
CA SER A 340 -10.67 -20.96 -10.29
C SER A 340 -12.18 -21.17 -10.50
N GLU A 341 -12.96 -21.31 -9.44
CA GLU A 341 -14.44 -21.41 -9.53
C GLU A 341 -15.09 -20.07 -9.85
N ASP A 342 -14.57 -18.94 -9.35
CA ASP A 342 -15.09 -17.59 -9.62
C ASP A 342 -14.83 -17.10 -11.05
N VAL A 343 -13.90 -17.70 -11.78
CA VAL A 343 -13.58 -17.35 -13.19
C VAL A 343 -14.50 -18.09 -14.17
N LEU A 344 -15.13 -19.18 -13.73
CA LEU A 344 -16.00 -20.02 -14.56
C LEU A 344 -17.50 -19.75 -14.37
N GLY A 345 -17.90 -18.86 -13.48
CA GLY A 345 -19.30 -18.40 -13.22
C GLY A 345 -19.49 -16.95 -13.57
#